data_c9e705a44a1ff356a010b38e85157301
#
_entry.id   c9e705a44a1ff356a010b38e85157301
#
_cell.length_a   1.000
_cell.length_b   1.000
_cell.length_c   1.000
_cell.angle_alpha   90.00
_cell.angle_beta   90.00
_cell.angle_gamma   90.00
#
_symmetry.space_group_name_H-M   'P 1'
#
loop_
_entity.id
_entity.type
_entity.pdbx_description
1 polymer ?
#
loop_
_entity_poly.entity_id
_entity_poly.type
_entity_poly.pdbx_seq_one_letter_code
_entity_poly.pdbx_strand_id
1 'polypeptide(L)'
;MSVTKLMSRIVPPSNLDDKAAHDHTFGINADPLTRFACAFSALIHDVDHLGVSNAQLVKDGVPLAKKYKEKSVAEQNSLDISWNILMQPDYRDLRAYLFQTQEDLVRFRQLVVNAVMSTDIVSFDQFILLTGAHALGLYLTLNL
;
A
#
# COMPACT_ATOMS: atom_id res chain seq x y z
N MET A 1 -4.40 -15.19 7.08
CA MET A 1 -4.38 -14.55 8.43
C MET A 1 -5.32 -13.36 8.37
N SER A 2 -6.24 -13.13 9.32
CA SER A 2 -7.17 -12.01 9.20
C SER A 2 -6.46 -10.67 9.45
N VAL A 3 -6.89 -9.61 8.77
CA VAL A 3 -6.39 -8.23 8.96
C VAL A 3 -6.46 -7.83 10.44
N THR A 4 -7.53 -8.20 11.13
CA THR A 4 -7.70 -7.97 12.58
C THR A 4 -6.55 -8.57 13.40
N LYS A 5 -6.13 -9.78 13.06
CA LYS A 5 -5.03 -10.47 13.76
C LYS A 5 -3.67 -9.83 13.45
N LEU A 6 -3.48 -9.31 12.24
CA LEU A 6 -2.31 -8.53 11.86
C LEU A 6 -2.28 -7.20 12.63
N MET A 7 -3.41 -6.49 12.65
CA MET A 7 -3.54 -5.22 13.37
C MET A 7 -3.31 -5.37 14.88
N SER A 8 -3.77 -6.46 15.50
CA SER A 8 -3.51 -6.72 16.93
C SER A 8 -2.04 -6.96 17.27
N ARG A 9 -1.21 -7.30 16.28
CA ARG A 9 0.25 -7.44 16.45
C ARG A 9 0.99 -6.12 16.23
N ILE A 10 0.40 -5.22 15.46
CA ILE A 10 0.96 -3.88 15.19
C ILE A 10 0.60 -2.91 16.32
N VAL A 11 -0.57 -3.10 16.95
CA VAL A 11 -0.98 -2.30 18.10
C VAL A 11 -0.19 -2.78 19.34
N PRO A 12 0.61 -1.91 19.96
CA PRO A 12 1.39 -2.28 21.13
C PRO A 12 0.50 -2.59 22.33
N PRO A 13 0.97 -3.40 23.28
CA PRO A 13 0.30 -3.57 24.55
C PRO A 13 0.06 -2.22 25.24
N SER A 14 -1.09 -2.08 25.90
CA SER A 14 -1.52 -0.83 26.56
C SER A 14 -0.62 -0.38 27.73
N ASN A 15 0.36 -1.19 28.11
CA ASN A 15 1.30 -0.91 29.19
C ASN A 15 2.66 -0.33 28.70
N LEU A 16 2.84 -0.13 27.40
CA LEU A 16 4.03 0.53 26.87
C LEU A 16 3.84 2.05 26.90
N ASP A 17 4.90 2.78 27.23
CA ASP A 17 4.96 4.22 27.02
C ASP A 17 5.01 4.56 25.51
N ASP A 18 4.74 5.81 25.17
CA ASP A 18 4.65 6.26 23.76
C ASP A 18 5.93 5.99 22.97
N LYS A 19 7.09 6.11 23.62
CA LYS A 19 8.39 5.88 22.97
C LYS A 19 8.60 4.39 22.71
N ALA A 20 8.35 3.54 23.71
CA ALA A 20 8.48 2.10 23.57
C ALA A 20 7.45 1.56 22.55
N ALA A 21 6.24 2.13 22.53
CA ALA A 21 5.21 1.81 21.54
C ALA A 21 5.64 2.22 20.12
N HIS A 22 6.22 3.40 19.97
CA HIS A 22 6.78 3.87 18.69
C HIS A 22 7.89 2.95 18.18
N ASP A 23 8.85 2.64 19.04
CA ASP A 23 10.00 1.80 18.69
C ASP A 23 9.55 0.35 18.34
N HIS A 24 8.59 -0.18 19.11
CA HIS A 24 8.03 -1.52 18.86
C HIS A 24 7.28 -1.64 17.54
N THR A 25 6.64 -0.57 17.08
CA THR A 25 5.81 -0.56 15.87
C THR A 25 6.46 0.14 14.69
N PHE A 26 7.75 0.52 14.81
CA PHE A 26 8.46 1.31 13.78
C PHE A 26 7.70 2.59 13.39
N GLY A 27 7.06 3.23 14.36
CA GLY A 27 6.29 4.46 14.17
C GLY A 27 4.88 4.27 13.61
N ILE A 28 4.47 3.08 13.20
CA ILE A 28 3.12 2.84 12.63
C ILE A 28 2.03 3.19 13.63
N ASN A 29 2.26 2.94 14.92
CA ASN A 29 1.25 3.21 15.95
C ASN A 29 1.14 4.69 16.35
N ALA A 30 2.13 5.50 16.04
CA ALA A 30 2.14 6.92 16.42
C ALA A 30 1.09 7.75 15.67
N ASP A 31 0.57 7.26 14.54
CA ASP A 31 -0.30 8.00 13.67
C ASP A 31 -1.51 7.18 13.21
N PRO A 32 -2.75 7.61 13.53
CA PRO A 32 -3.98 6.92 13.12
C PRO A 32 -4.13 6.76 11.62
N LEU A 33 -3.70 7.75 10.82
CA LEU A 33 -3.77 7.70 9.37
C LEU A 33 -2.86 6.62 8.80
N THR A 34 -1.65 6.50 9.31
CA THR A 34 -0.71 5.45 8.92
C THR A 34 -1.24 4.06 9.28
N ARG A 35 -1.82 3.89 10.47
CA ARG A 35 -2.45 2.61 10.85
C ARG A 35 -3.59 2.23 9.91
N PHE A 36 -4.44 3.20 9.59
CA PHE A 36 -5.54 2.98 8.65
C PHE A 36 -5.02 2.67 7.25
N ALA A 37 -4.01 3.39 6.76
CA ALA A 37 -3.38 3.12 5.47
C ALA A 37 -2.82 1.68 5.39
N CYS A 38 -2.14 1.19 6.43
CA CYS A 38 -1.67 -0.20 6.47
C CYS A 38 -2.82 -1.21 6.41
N ALA A 39 -3.90 -0.99 7.18
CA ALA A 39 -5.07 -1.88 7.16
C ALA A 39 -5.79 -1.86 5.81
N PHE A 40 -5.96 -0.68 5.23
CA PHE A 40 -6.56 -0.49 3.92
C PHE A 40 -5.73 -1.14 2.82
N SER A 41 -4.42 -0.93 2.82
CA SER A 41 -3.50 -1.58 1.87
C SER A 41 -3.56 -3.11 1.94
N ALA A 42 -3.58 -3.66 3.16
CA ALA A 42 -3.72 -5.11 3.36
C ALA A 42 -5.08 -5.66 2.87
N LEU A 43 -6.12 -4.83 2.84
CA LEU A 43 -7.42 -5.21 2.31
C LEU A 43 -7.44 -5.19 0.78
N ILE A 44 -6.78 -4.22 0.17
CA ILE A 44 -6.94 -3.94 -1.26
C ILE A 44 -5.85 -4.51 -2.17
N HIS A 45 -4.70 -4.97 -1.61
CA HIS A 45 -3.50 -5.29 -2.41
C HIS A 45 -3.74 -6.33 -3.52
N ASP A 46 -4.70 -7.22 -3.34
CA ASP A 46 -5.06 -8.28 -4.31
C ASP A 46 -6.44 -8.08 -4.93
N VAL A 47 -7.01 -6.88 -4.90
CA VAL A 47 -8.31 -6.62 -5.54
C VAL A 47 -8.21 -6.87 -7.04
N ASP A 48 -9.11 -7.72 -7.56
CA ASP A 48 -9.19 -8.14 -8.96
C ASP A 48 -7.92 -8.87 -9.46
N HIS A 49 -7.21 -9.55 -8.56
CA HIS A 49 -6.02 -10.33 -8.92
C HIS A 49 -6.40 -11.56 -9.74
N LEU A 50 -5.83 -11.71 -10.94
CA LEU A 50 -6.18 -12.77 -11.91
C LEU A 50 -5.60 -14.14 -11.57
N GLY A 51 -4.90 -14.30 -10.45
CA GLY A 51 -4.30 -15.57 -10.03
C GLY A 51 -3.04 -15.97 -10.82
N VAL A 52 -2.47 -15.05 -11.59
CA VAL A 52 -1.24 -15.27 -12.37
C VAL A 52 -0.24 -14.14 -12.10
N SER A 53 1.04 -14.40 -12.29
CA SER A 53 2.11 -13.41 -12.06
C SER A 53 2.05 -12.24 -13.05
N ASN A 54 2.62 -11.08 -12.68
CA ASN A 54 2.79 -9.94 -13.58
C ASN A 54 3.54 -10.34 -14.86
N ALA A 55 4.56 -11.19 -14.75
CA ALA A 55 5.31 -11.70 -15.92
C ALA A 55 4.41 -12.50 -16.87
N GLN A 56 3.46 -13.28 -16.37
CA GLN A 56 2.50 -14.01 -17.21
C GLN A 56 1.51 -13.07 -17.88
N LEU A 57 1.01 -12.04 -17.18
CA LEU A 57 0.13 -11.02 -17.78
C LEU A 57 0.80 -10.28 -18.94
N VAL A 58 2.10 -9.96 -18.78
CA VAL A 58 2.89 -9.34 -19.83
C VAL A 58 3.08 -10.28 -21.02
N LYS A 59 3.47 -11.53 -20.76
CA LYS A 59 3.68 -12.57 -21.78
C LYS A 59 2.41 -12.82 -22.60
N ASP A 60 1.25 -12.86 -21.95
CA ASP A 60 -0.04 -13.08 -22.59
C ASP A 60 -0.56 -11.82 -23.32
N GLY A 61 0.10 -10.68 -23.18
CA GLY A 61 -0.21 -9.44 -23.87
C GLY A 61 -1.57 -8.86 -23.49
N VAL A 62 -2.04 -9.12 -22.26
CA VAL A 62 -3.36 -8.67 -21.82
C VAL A 62 -3.46 -7.13 -21.88
N PRO A 63 -4.66 -6.57 -22.16
CA PRO A 63 -4.84 -5.11 -22.25
C PRO A 63 -4.36 -4.37 -20.98
N LEU A 64 -4.52 -5.00 -19.82
CA LEU A 64 -4.11 -4.48 -18.53
C LEU A 64 -2.59 -4.28 -18.44
N ALA A 65 -1.79 -5.22 -18.96
CA ALA A 65 -0.33 -5.08 -19.00
C ALA A 65 0.09 -3.85 -19.81
N LYS A 66 -0.54 -3.62 -20.96
CA LYS A 66 -0.28 -2.42 -21.79
C LYS A 66 -0.66 -1.13 -21.07
N LYS A 67 -1.81 -1.12 -20.36
CA LYS A 67 -2.27 0.03 -19.58
C LYS A 67 -1.21 0.48 -18.57
N TYR A 68 -0.57 -0.46 -17.88
CA TYR A 68 0.42 -0.18 -16.83
C TYR A 68 1.88 -0.29 -17.30
N LYS A 69 2.10 -0.23 -18.62
CA LYS A 69 3.45 -0.27 -19.21
C LYS A 69 4.29 -1.48 -18.74
N GLU A 70 3.59 -2.60 -18.54
CA GLU A 70 4.19 -3.88 -18.17
C GLU A 70 4.91 -3.91 -16.80
N LYS A 71 4.55 -2.97 -15.90
CA LYS A 71 5.16 -2.86 -14.56
C LYS A 71 4.11 -3.06 -13.48
N SER A 72 4.38 -3.94 -12.51
CA SER A 72 3.53 -4.20 -11.34
C SER A 72 2.02 -4.14 -11.67
N VAL A 73 1.64 -4.92 -12.70
CA VAL A 73 0.34 -4.77 -13.39
C VAL A 73 -0.83 -5.03 -12.44
N ALA A 74 -0.73 -6.10 -11.63
CA ALA A 74 -1.78 -6.46 -10.68
C ALA A 74 -1.92 -5.41 -9.57
N GLU A 75 -0.80 -4.95 -9.01
CA GLU A 75 -0.77 -3.98 -7.92
C GLU A 75 -1.32 -2.62 -8.38
N GLN A 76 -0.94 -2.15 -9.56
CA GLN A 76 -1.47 -0.91 -10.12
C GLN A 76 -2.98 -1.02 -10.41
N ASN A 77 -3.45 -2.17 -10.87
CA ASN A 77 -4.88 -2.41 -11.07
C ASN A 77 -5.65 -2.38 -9.75
N SER A 78 -5.16 -3.08 -8.73
CA SER A 78 -5.76 -3.09 -7.39
C SER A 78 -5.85 -1.68 -6.80
N LEU A 79 -4.80 -0.88 -6.95
CA LEU A 79 -4.79 0.54 -6.53
C LEU A 79 -5.83 1.37 -7.29
N ASP A 80 -5.86 1.29 -8.63
CA ASP A 80 -6.79 2.06 -9.45
C ASP A 80 -8.25 1.74 -9.11
N ILE A 81 -8.61 0.46 -9.02
CA ILE A 81 -9.97 0.04 -8.69
C ILE A 81 -10.36 0.56 -7.32
N SER A 82 -9.52 0.31 -6.32
CA SER A 82 -9.82 0.67 -4.93
C SER A 82 -9.90 2.18 -4.74
N TRP A 83 -9.01 2.93 -5.40
CA TRP A 83 -9.04 4.38 -5.38
C TRP A 83 -10.31 4.94 -6.04
N ASN A 84 -10.66 4.43 -7.21
CA ASN A 84 -11.88 4.84 -7.91
C ASN A 84 -13.14 4.58 -7.07
N ILE A 85 -13.19 3.45 -6.35
CA ILE A 85 -14.29 3.15 -5.43
C ILE A 85 -14.29 4.16 -4.27
N LEU A 86 -13.17 4.35 -3.60
CA LEU A 86 -13.06 5.28 -2.47
C LEU A 86 -13.46 6.70 -2.86
N MET A 87 -13.23 7.12 -4.11
CA MET A 87 -13.55 8.47 -4.59
C MET A 87 -15.00 8.65 -5.05
N GLN A 88 -15.82 7.58 -5.08
CA GLN A 88 -17.23 7.69 -5.43
C GLN A 88 -18.01 8.58 -4.44
N PRO A 89 -19.11 9.21 -4.89
CA PRO A 89 -19.95 10.06 -4.06
C PRO A 89 -20.44 9.39 -2.77
N ASP A 90 -20.74 8.10 -2.84
CA ASP A 90 -21.24 7.30 -1.70
C ASP A 90 -20.27 7.26 -0.52
N TYR A 91 -18.98 7.44 -0.77
CA TYR A 91 -17.92 7.47 0.25
C TYR A 91 -17.48 8.89 0.65
N ARG A 92 -18.25 9.92 0.25
CA ARG A 92 -17.90 11.32 0.56
C ARG A 92 -17.77 11.58 2.05
N ASP A 93 -18.72 11.09 2.83
CA ASP A 93 -18.75 11.34 4.28
C ASP A 93 -17.63 10.57 4.99
N LEU A 94 -17.31 9.36 4.52
CA LEU A 94 -16.15 8.60 4.98
C LEU A 94 -14.85 9.38 4.72
N ARG A 95 -14.67 9.90 3.50
CA ARG A 95 -13.48 10.70 3.16
C ARG A 95 -13.39 11.96 4.00
N ALA A 96 -14.48 12.66 4.24
CA ALA A 96 -14.51 13.84 5.08
C ALA A 96 -14.14 13.55 6.54
N TYR A 97 -14.48 12.36 7.03
CA TYR A 97 -14.06 11.91 8.35
C TYR A 97 -12.58 11.53 8.43
N LEU A 98 -12.08 10.83 7.40
CA LEU A 98 -10.70 10.31 7.36
C LEU A 98 -9.67 11.40 7.05
N PHE A 99 -10.02 12.34 6.17
CA PHE A 99 -9.11 13.34 5.64
C PHE A 99 -9.65 14.73 5.95
N GLN A 100 -9.11 15.34 7.00
CA GLN A 100 -9.51 16.69 7.41
C GLN A 100 -8.88 17.77 6.52
N THR A 101 -7.74 17.46 5.91
CA THR A 101 -7.01 18.34 5.01
C THR A 101 -6.70 17.65 3.68
N GLN A 102 -6.37 18.42 2.66
CA GLN A 102 -5.89 17.88 1.40
C GLN A 102 -4.55 17.15 1.55
N GLU A 103 -3.73 17.59 2.49
CA GLU A 103 -2.44 16.97 2.83
C GLU A 103 -2.65 15.57 3.41
N ASP A 104 -3.67 15.36 4.26
CA ASP A 104 -4.03 14.03 4.78
C ASP A 104 -4.38 13.06 3.64
N LEU A 105 -5.16 13.54 2.67
CA LEU A 105 -5.55 12.72 1.51
C LEU A 105 -4.33 12.34 0.66
N VAL A 106 -3.46 13.30 0.37
CA VAL A 106 -2.22 13.07 -0.39
C VAL A 106 -1.30 12.10 0.35
N ARG A 107 -1.11 12.32 1.65
CA ARG A 107 -0.28 11.46 2.50
C ARG A 107 -0.85 10.04 2.60
N PHE A 108 -2.16 9.91 2.79
CA PHE A 108 -2.82 8.60 2.81
C PHE A 108 -2.60 7.85 1.50
N ARG A 109 -2.85 8.54 0.36
CA ARG A 109 -2.62 7.95 -0.96
C ARG A 109 -1.19 7.46 -1.12
N GLN A 110 -0.20 8.27 -0.71
CA GLN A 110 1.21 7.92 -0.77
C GLN A 110 1.52 6.67 0.05
N LEU A 111 1.03 6.60 1.30
CA LEU A 111 1.23 5.45 2.18
C LEU A 111 0.64 4.17 1.57
N VAL A 112 -0.57 4.26 1.00
CA VAL A 112 -1.26 3.12 0.38
C VAL A 112 -0.53 2.66 -0.88
N VAL A 113 -0.14 3.58 -1.76
CA VAL A 113 0.63 3.27 -2.97
C VAL A 113 1.92 2.56 -2.59
N ASN A 114 2.69 3.13 -1.67
CA ASN A 114 3.96 2.54 -1.21
C ASN A 114 3.76 1.12 -0.65
N ALA A 115 2.75 0.93 0.19
CA ALA A 115 2.49 -0.37 0.80
C ALA A 115 2.06 -1.42 -0.23
N VAL A 116 1.17 -1.09 -1.16
CA VAL A 116 0.69 -2.03 -2.18
C VAL A 116 1.78 -2.33 -3.20
N MET A 117 2.49 -1.33 -3.70
CA MET A 117 3.59 -1.54 -4.66
C MET A 117 4.73 -2.37 -4.08
N SER A 118 4.96 -2.32 -2.77
CA SER A 118 5.97 -3.15 -2.11
C SER A 118 5.59 -4.64 -2.03
N THR A 119 4.37 -5.02 -2.36
CA THR A 119 3.96 -6.43 -2.45
C THR A 119 4.36 -7.09 -3.76
N ASP A 120 4.76 -6.34 -4.78
CA ASP A 120 5.38 -6.89 -6.00
C ASP A 120 6.83 -7.31 -5.72
N ILE A 121 7.00 -8.54 -5.25
CA ILE A 121 8.28 -9.10 -4.80
C ILE A 121 9.31 -9.13 -5.94
N VAL A 122 8.89 -9.39 -7.17
CA VAL A 122 9.81 -9.49 -8.32
C VAL A 122 10.42 -8.13 -8.67
N SER A 123 9.61 -7.09 -8.69
CA SER A 123 10.10 -5.72 -8.92
C SER A 123 10.97 -5.23 -7.77
N PHE A 124 10.65 -5.62 -6.54
CA PHE A 124 11.41 -5.26 -5.35
C PHE A 124 12.78 -5.95 -5.30
N ASP A 125 12.85 -7.25 -5.58
CA ASP A 125 14.12 -7.99 -5.62
C ASP A 125 15.04 -7.47 -6.74
N GLN A 126 14.48 -7.16 -7.89
CA GLN A 126 15.23 -6.58 -9.00
C GLN A 126 15.78 -5.18 -8.65
N PHE A 127 15.02 -4.39 -7.92
CA PHE A 127 15.48 -3.10 -7.44
C PHE A 127 16.64 -3.24 -6.43
N ILE A 128 16.52 -4.14 -5.45
CA ILE A 128 17.58 -4.40 -4.46
C ILE A 128 18.85 -4.90 -5.15
N LEU A 129 18.75 -5.82 -6.12
CA LEU A 129 19.88 -6.33 -6.88
C LEU A 129 20.60 -5.26 -7.70
N LEU A 130 19.85 -4.32 -8.30
CA LEU A 130 20.40 -3.27 -9.14
C LEU A 130 21.02 -2.11 -8.33
N THR A 131 20.50 -1.84 -7.13
CA THR A 131 20.92 -0.65 -6.37
C THR A 131 21.88 -0.95 -5.24
N GLY A 132 22.04 -2.22 -4.87
CA GLY A 132 22.82 -2.61 -3.69
C GLY A 132 22.26 -1.98 -2.40
N ALA A 133 20.97 -1.63 -2.42
CA ALA A 133 20.46 -0.54 -1.63
C ALA A 133 19.98 -0.92 -0.25
N HIS A 134 20.56 -0.27 0.68
CA HIS A 134 19.91 0.21 1.90
C HIS A 134 18.77 1.26 1.62
N ALA A 135 18.21 1.31 0.41
CA ALA A 135 17.39 2.42 -0.09
C ALA A 135 15.92 2.05 -0.30
N LEU A 136 15.25 1.51 0.71
CA LEU A 136 13.78 1.46 0.75
C LEU A 136 13.17 2.87 0.47
N GLY A 137 13.83 3.92 0.92
CA GLY A 137 13.42 5.30 0.69
C GLY A 137 13.49 5.75 -0.78
N LEU A 138 14.43 5.25 -1.57
CA LEU A 138 14.61 5.66 -2.97
C LEU A 138 13.64 4.94 -3.93
N TYR A 139 13.30 3.68 -3.67
CA TYR A 139 12.31 2.95 -4.47
C TYR A 139 10.94 3.65 -4.42
N LEU A 140 10.60 4.16 -3.26
CA LEU A 140 9.33 4.82 -3.00
C LEU A 140 9.21 6.22 -3.65
N THR A 141 10.34 6.84 -3.99
CA THR A 141 10.37 8.16 -4.66
C THR A 141 10.44 8.10 -6.18
N LEU A 142 10.89 6.98 -6.77
CA LEU A 142 11.12 6.86 -8.22
C LEU A 142 9.93 6.25 -9.00
N ASN A 143 8.93 5.69 -8.32
CA ASN A 143 7.76 5.05 -8.95
C ASN A 143 6.46 5.86 -8.81
N LEU A 144 6.56 7.18 -8.60
CA LEU A 144 5.45 8.14 -8.56
C LEU A 144 5.39 8.97 -9.87
#